data_ee79af5e717de97e81b0946b38cdbf19
#
_entry.id   ee79af5e717de97e81b0946b38cdbf19
#
_cell.length_a   1.000
_cell.length_b   1.000
_cell.length_c   1.000
_cell.angle_alpha   90.00
_cell.angle_beta   90.00
_cell.angle_gamma   90.00
#
_symmetry.space_group_name_H-M   'P 1'
#
loop_
_entity.id
_entity.type
_entity.pdbx_description
1 polymer ?
#
loop_
_entity_poly.entity_id
_entity_poly.type
_entity_poly.pdbx_seq_one_letter_code
_entity_poly.pdbx_strand_id
1 'polypeptide(L)'
;MLDEYPDIVIGCAGGGSNLGGLIAPFMQDKLLGKADPRIIAVEPASCPSFTRGKYAYDFCDTGHVTPLARMYTLGNGFMPAANHAGGLRYHCMSPILSKLYHDGYMEAVSAKQTDVFEAATLFAKVETILPAPESSHAIRGAIDEALKCKETGEAKTILFGLTGTGYFDMSAYEAYHNGTMTNHVPTDEELQIGFDTLPVQPE
;
A
#
# COMPACT_ATOMS: atom_id res chain seq x y z
N MET A 1 -9.19 -17.29 18.10
CA MET A 1 -7.80 -16.80 18.06
C MET A 1 -6.99 -17.92 17.44
N LEU A 2 -6.23 -17.65 16.40
CA LEU A 2 -5.32 -18.64 15.83
C LEU A 2 -4.10 -18.72 16.77
N ASP A 3 -3.69 -19.92 17.17
CA ASP A 3 -2.47 -20.15 17.96
C ASP A 3 -1.21 -20.25 17.05
N GLU A 4 -1.28 -19.60 15.86
CA GLU A 4 -0.25 -19.64 14.85
C GLU A 4 0.29 -18.24 14.59
N TYR A 5 1.61 -18.14 14.42
CA TYR A 5 2.27 -16.92 13.99
C TYR A 5 2.13 -16.80 12.47
N PRO A 6 1.81 -15.62 11.91
CA PRO A 6 1.66 -15.48 10.46
C PRO A 6 3.00 -15.61 9.73
N ASP A 7 2.99 -16.33 8.61
CA ASP A 7 4.12 -16.40 7.68
C ASP A 7 4.21 -15.11 6.84
N ILE A 8 3.04 -14.52 6.54
CA ILE A 8 2.93 -13.33 5.68
C ILE A 8 1.98 -12.33 6.34
N VAL A 9 2.42 -11.08 6.45
CA VAL A 9 1.61 -9.94 6.94
C VAL A 9 1.45 -8.92 5.82
N ILE A 10 0.20 -8.57 5.47
CA ILE A 10 -0.11 -7.72 4.33
C ILE A 10 -0.94 -6.52 4.77
N GLY A 11 -0.54 -5.32 4.39
CA GLY A 11 -1.29 -4.10 4.66
C GLY A 11 -1.35 -3.15 3.47
N CYS A 12 -2.42 -2.36 3.40
CA CYS A 12 -2.52 -1.28 2.42
C CYS A 12 -1.58 -0.13 2.80
N ALA A 13 -0.98 0.51 1.81
CA ALA A 13 0.03 1.54 1.99
C ALA A 13 -0.31 2.82 1.21
N GLY A 14 -0.58 3.89 1.94
CA GLY A 14 -0.64 5.26 1.45
C GLY A 14 0.46 6.08 2.13
N GLY A 15 0.12 6.91 3.13
CA GLY A 15 1.12 7.59 3.98
C GLY A 15 1.82 6.68 4.99
N GLY A 16 1.30 5.48 5.24
CA GLY A 16 1.95 4.43 6.03
C GLY A 16 1.47 4.25 7.46
N SER A 17 0.61 5.11 8.01
CA SER A 17 0.19 5.01 9.41
C SER A 17 -0.58 3.73 9.73
N ASN A 18 -1.51 3.33 8.85
CA ASN A 18 -2.27 2.09 9.00
C ASN A 18 -1.35 0.86 8.91
N LEU A 19 -0.51 0.80 7.87
CA LEU A 19 0.47 -0.27 7.69
C LEU A 19 1.43 -0.35 8.88
N GLY A 20 1.97 0.79 9.33
CA GLY A 20 2.89 0.87 10.46
C GLY A 20 2.28 0.32 11.75
N GLY A 21 1.02 0.65 12.02
CA GLY A 21 0.28 0.11 13.18
C GLY A 21 0.09 -1.41 13.10
N LEU A 22 -0.29 -1.92 11.92
CA LEU A 22 -0.48 -3.35 11.69
C LEU A 22 0.81 -4.14 11.89
N ILE A 23 1.91 -3.69 11.27
CA ILE A 23 3.14 -4.47 11.23
C ILE A 23 4.03 -4.31 12.48
N ALA A 24 3.76 -3.32 13.34
CA ALA A 24 4.64 -2.98 14.46
C ALA A 24 5.06 -4.18 15.33
N PRO A 25 4.14 -5.05 15.83
CA PRO A 25 4.53 -6.20 16.63
C PRO A 25 5.34 -7.23 15.83
N PHE A 26 4.98 -7.49 14.59
CA PHE A 26 5.66 -8.45 13.71
C PHE A 26 7.05 -7.95 13.31
N MET A 27 7.18 -6.66 13.04
CA MET A 27 8.46 -6.02 12.74
C MET A 27 9.37 -6.02 13.96
N GLN A 28 8.84 -5.79 15.16
CA GLN A 28 9.60 -5.91 16.40
C GLN A 28 10.22 -7.31 16.56
N ASP A 29 9.42 -8.35 16.36
CA ASP A 29 9.91 -9.71 16.50
C ASP A 29 10.91 -10.09 15.40
N LYS A 30 10.71 -9.59 14.17
CA LYS A 30 11.65 -9.73 13.06
C LYS A 30 12.99 -9.05 13.36
N LEU A 31 12.98 -7.81 13.84
CA LEU A 31 14.21 -7.06 14.20
C LEU A 31 14.95 -7.69 15.39
N LEU A 32 14.23 -8.34 16.30
CA LEU A 32 14.81 -9.06 17.44
C LEU A 32 15.23 -10.50 17.10
N GLY A 33 15.04 -10.94 15.86
CA GLY A 33 15.37 -12.30 15.43
C GLY A 33 14.50 -13.41 16.05
N LYS A 34 13.31 -13.06 16.57
CA LYS A 34 12.39 -14.01 17.19
C LYS A 34 11.50 -14.72 16.17
N ALA A 35 11.14 -14.04 15.08
CA ALA A 35 10.36 -14.53 13.97
C ALA A 35 10.77 -13.80 12.69
N ASP A 36 10.47 -14.38 11.52
CA ASP A 36 10.80 -13.76 10.23
C ASP A 36 9.62 -13.82 9.24
N PRO A 37 8.47 -13.18 9.57
CA PRO A 37 7.36 -13.10 8.64
C PRO A 37 7.74 -12.23 7.43
N ARG A 38 7.23 -12.58 6.25
CA ARG A 38 7.25 -11.66 5.11
C ARG A 38 6.22 -10.55 5.35
N ILE A 39 6.63 -9.31 5.15
CA ILE A 39 5.77 -8.13 5.32
C ILE A 39 5.62 -7.46 3.97
N ILE A 40 4.39 -7.35 3.49
CA ILE A 40 4.08 -6.83 2.16
C ILE A 40 3.19 -5.59 2.27
N ALA A 41 3.67 -4.48 1.75
CA ALA A 41 2.90 -3.26 1.56
C ALA A 41 2.23 -3.30 0.19
N VAL A 42 0.91 -3.06 0.13
CA VAL A 42 0.19 -2.95 -1.14
C VAL A 42 -0.26 -1.51 -1.35
N GLU A 43 0.34 -0.83 -2.32
CA GLU A 43 0.07 0.56 -2.65
C GLU A 43 -0.76 0.70 -3.93
N PRO A 44 -1.48 1.82 -4.13
CA PRO A 44 -2.15 2.09 -5.39
C PRO A 44 -1.15 2.29 -6.53
N ALA A 45 -1.40 1.67 -7.68
CA ALA A 45 -0.59 1.89 -8.87
C ALA A 45 -0.61 3.36 -9.36
N SER A 46 -1.59 4.15 -8.93
CA SER A 46 -1.67 5.59 -9.19
C SER A 46 -0.78 6.47 -8.29
N CYS A 47 -0.27 5.91 -7.19
CA CYS A 47 0.60 6.60 -6.21
C CYS A 47 1.71 5.64 -5.75
N PRO A 48 2.60 5.20 -6.66
CA PRO A 48 3.55 4.11 -6.42
C PRO A 48 4.80 4.60 -5.68
N SER A 49 4.63 5.11 -4.45
CA SER A 49 5.71 5.75 -3.70
C SER A 49 6.84 4.79 -3.35
N PHE A 50 6.54 3.57 -2.94
CA PHE A 50 7.55 2.54 -2.69
C PHE A 50 8.15 1.97 -3.98
N THR A 51 7.29 1.55 -4.91
CA THR A 51 7.73 0.75 -6.06
C THR A 51 8.37 1.58 -7.17
N ARG A 52 8.05 2.89 -7.26
CA ARG A 52 8.57 3.81 -8.29
C ARG A 52 9.07 5.14 -7.75
N GLY A 53 8.96 5.40 -6.44
CA GLY A 53 9.46 6.61 -5.81
C GLY A 53 10.98 6.60 -5.63
N LYS A 54 11.52 7.76 -5.22
CA LYS A 54 12.93 7.92 -4.85
C LYS A 54 13.07 7.93 -3.33
N TYR A 55 14.13 7.29 -2.81
CA TYR A 55 14.49 7.40 -1.39
C TYR A 55 15.31 8.67 -1.18
N ALA A 56 14.64 9.76 -0.83
CA ALA A 56 15.21 11.11 -0.81
C ALA A 56 14.66 11.92 0.37
N TYR A 57 15.29 13.06 0.66
CA TYR A 57 14.72 14.05 1.56
C TYR A 57 13.60 14.81 0.83
N ASP A 58 12.44 14.92 1.51
CA ASP A 58 11.28 15.64 1.00
C ASP A 58 10.46 16.20 2.14
N PHE A 59 9.49 17.08 1.82
CA PHE A 59 8.47 17.53 2.74
C PHE A 59 7.27 16.58 2.70
N CYS A 60 6.65 16.33 3.87
CA CYS A 60 5.41 15.54 3.93
C CYS A 60 4.19 16.32 3.43
N ASP A 61 4.31 17.63 3.25
CA ASP A 61 3.24 18.54 2.85
C ASP A 61 3.66 19.45 1.69
N THR A 62 2.68 19.86 0.90
CA THR A 62 2.90 20.77 -0.25
C THR A 62 3.17 22.22 0.18
N GLY A 63 2.89 22.56 1.44
CA GLY A 63 3.16 23.90 1.99
C GLY A 63 4.58 24.08 2.53
N HIS A 64 5.39 23.02 2.55
CA HIS A 64 6.76 22.99 3.07
C HIS A 64 6.87 23.45 4.53
N VAL A 65 5.84 23.17 5.33
CA VAL A 65 5.76 23.55 6.75
C VAL A 65 6.37 22.46 7.65
N THR A 66 6.31 21.18 7.20
CA THR A 66 6.92 20.06 7.92
C THR A 66 8.44 20.07 7.75
N PRO A 67 9.18 19.50 8.71
CA PRO A 67 10.61 19.31 8.52
C PRO A 67 10.91 18.35 7.38
N LEU A 68 12.08 18.53 6.74
CA LEU A 68 12.61 17.58 5.77
C LEU A 68 12.84 16.22 6.43
N ALA A 69 12.34 15.17 5.82
CA ALA A 69 12.55 13.81 6.28
C ALA A 69 12.94 12.91 5.10
N ARG A 70 13.83 11.94 5.35
CA ARG A 70 14.24 10.99 4.33
C ARG A 70 13.20 9.89 4.20
N MET A 71 12.62 9.75 3.01
CA MET A 71 11.51 8.84 2.75
C MET A 71 11.46 8.41 1.29
N TYR A 72 10.70 7.36 0.99
CA TYR A 72 10.29 7.08 -0.38
C TYR A 72 9.21 8.07 -0.78
N THR A 73 9.45 8.80 -1.86
CA THR A 73 8.58 9.89 -2.31
C THR A 73 8.50 9.98 -3.82
N LEU A 74 7.38 10.49 -4.31
CA LEU A 74 7.13 10.86 -5.71
C LEU A 74 7.42 12.35 -5.95
N GLY A 75 7.89 13.07 -4.89
CA GLY A 75 8.07 14.52 -4.87
C GLY A 75 6.85 15.27 -4.33
N ASN A 76 7.08 16.31 -3.49
CA ASN A 76 6.00 17.07 -2.84
C ASN A 76 5.08 17.82 -3.81
N GLY A 77 5.50 18.03 -5.05
CA GLY A 77 4.68 18.58 -6.12
C GLY A 77 3.93 17.53 -6.95
N PHE A 78 4.14 16.22 -6.69
CA PHE A 78 3.38 15.18 -7.37
C PHE A 78 1.89 15.25 -7.01
N MET A 79 1.04 15.30 -8.03
CA MET A 79 -0.41 15.30 -7.86
C MET A 79 -0.98 13.92 -8.16
N PRO A 80 -1.36 13.13 -7.15
CA PRO A 80 -1.96 11.83 -7.36
C PRO A 80 -3.23 11.92 -8.20
N ALA A 81 -3.34 11.08 -9.23
CA ALA A 81 -4.56 10.98 -10.02
C ALA A 81 -5.76 10.58 -9.13
N ALA A 82 -6.97 10.91 -9.58
CA ALA A 82 -8.18 10.51 -8.90
C ALA A 82 -8.29 8.98 -8.88
N ASN A 83 -8.47 8.42 -7.70
CA ASN A 83 -8.83 7.03 -7.47
C ASN A 83 -9.83 6.94 -6.31
N HIS A 84 -10.48 5.80 -6.17
CA HIS A 84 -11.49 5.59 -5.14
C HIS A 84 -10.92 5.17 -3.77
N ALA A 85 -9.63 4.97 -3.64
CA ALA A 85 -8.95 4.76 -2.36
C ALA A 85 -8.32 6.09 -1.89
N GLY A 86 -9.17 7.06 -1.54
CA GLY A 86 -8.75 8.42 -1.15
C GLY A 86 -7.76 8.46 -0.01
N GLY A 87 -7.89 7.55 0.96
CA GLY A 87 -6.98 7.40 2.09
C GLY A 87 -5.57 6.90 1.74
N LEU A 88 -5.33 6.47 0.50
CA LEU A 88 -4.02 6.03 0.03
C LEU A 88 -3.37 7.00 -0.99
N ARG A 89 -4.00 8.15 -1.27
CA ARG A 89 -3.48 9.14 -2.23
C ARG A 89 -2.42 10.03 -1.60
N TYR A 90 -1.20 9.53 -1.47
CA TYR A 90 -0.06 10.24 -0.92
C TYR A 90 1.08 10.32 -1.93
N HIS A 91 1.85 11.41 -1.88
CA HIS A 91 3.08 11.53 -2.65
C HIS A 91 4.29 10.88 -1.98
N CYS A 92 4.20 10.61 -0.67
CA CYS A 92 5.31 10.09 0.11
C CYS A 92 4.86 9.06 1.16
N MET A 93 5.81 8.29 1.62
CA MET A 93 5.65 7.24 2.63
C MET A 93 6.31 7.65 3.95
N SER A 94 5.73 7.22 5.08
CA SER A 94 6.32 7.38 6.41
C SER A 94 7.84 7.13 6.40
N PRO A 95 8.67 8.01 7.00
CA PRO A 95 10.12 7.83 7.06
C PRO A 95 10.54 6.51 7.70
N ILE A 96 9.84 6.05 8.74
CA ILE A 96 10.12 4.79 9.42
C ILE A 96 9.90 3.61 8.46
N LEU A 97 8.76 3.55 7.80
CA LEU A 97 8.46 2.47 6.84
C LEU A 97 9.37 2.53 5.62
N SER A 98 9.71 3.74 5.18
CA SER A 98 10.67 3.95 4.10
C SER A 98 12.04 3.37 4.45
N LYS A 99 12.51 3.58 5.69
CA LYS A 99 13.77 3.00 6.16
C LYS A 99 13.70 1.47 6.21
N LEU A 100 12.63 0.90 6.76
CA LEU A 100 12.44 -0.55 6.82
C LEU A 100 12.40 -1.20 5.44
N TYR A 101 11.72 -0.57 4.48
CA TYR A 101 11.69 -1.03 3.09
C TYR A 101 13.06 -0.90 2.42
N HIS A 102 13.75 0.24 2.62
CA HIS A 102 15.08 0.50 2.08
C HIS A 102 16.12 -0.52 2.56
N ASP A 103 16.01 -0.93 3.82
CA ASP A 103 16.92 -1.92 4.46
C ASP A 103 16.51 -3.38 4.15
N GLY A 104 15.44 -3.61 3.38
CA GLY A 104 15.04 -4.95 2.96
C GLY A 104 14.24 -5.74 4.00
N TYR A 105 13.71 -5.09 5.05
CA TYR A 105 12.88 -5.77 6.06
C TYR A 105 11.44 -6.03 5.60
N MET A 106 10.99 -5.36 4.54
CA MET A 106 9.65 -5.51 3.97
C MET A 106 9.67 -5.38 2.45
N GLU A 107 8.60 -5.85 1.82
CA GLU A 107 8.37 -5.82 0.38
C GLU A 107 7.25 -4.82 0.06
N ALA A 108 7.19 -4.37 -1.19
CA ALA A 108 6.09 -3.55 -1.67
C ALA A 108 5.64 -4.00 -3.06
N VAL A 109 4.33 -3.94 -3.28
CA VAL A 109 3.71 -4.18 -4.58
C VAL A 109 2.66 -3.10 -4.86
N SER A 110 2.43 -2.78 -6.12
CA SER A 110 1.39 -1.85 -6.53
C SER A 110 0.23 -2.58 -7.19
N ALA A 111 -1.01 -2.12 -6.93
CA ALA A 111 -2.22 -2.69 -7.49
C ALA A 111 -3.04 -1.65 -8.25
N LYS A 112 -3.58 -2.03 -9.41
CA LYS A 112 -4.53 -1.19 -10.17
C LYS A 112 -5.88 -1.20 -9.47
N GLN A 113 -6.62 -0.08 -9.52
CA GLN A 113 -7.89 -0.01 -8.82
C GLN A 113 -8.93 -1.01 -9.34
N THR A 114 -8.94 -1.37 -10.63
CA THR A 114 -9.84 -2.42 -11.13
C THR A 114 -9.57 -3.78 -10.51
N ASP A 115 -8.30 -4.14 -10.32
CA ASP A 115 -7.90 -5.41 -9.71
C ASP A 115 -8.23 -5.43 -8.21
N VAL A 116 -8.14 -4.25 -7.58
CA VAL A 116 -8.53 -4.03 -6.18
C VAL A 116 -10.05 -4.19 -6.00
N PHE A 117 -10.87 -3.62 -6.88
CA PHE A 117 -12.34 -3.76 -6.81
C PHE A 117 -12.82 -5.15 -7.23
N GLU A 118 -12.10 -5.85 -8.10
CA GLU A 118 -12.32 -7.28 -8.36
C GLU A 118 -12.17 -8.09 -7.07
N ALA A 119 -11.04 -7.91 -6.37
CA ALA A 119 -10.77 -8.56 -5.10
C ALA A 119 -11.80 -8.19 -4.01
N ALA A 120 -12.19 -6.92 -3.92
CA ALA A 120 -13.21 -6.43 -3.00
C ALA A 120 -14.57 -7.08 -3.24
N THR A 121 -14.96 -7.18 -4.51
CA THR A 121 -16.24 -7.81 -4.90
C THR A 121 -16.24 -9.31 -4.61
N LEU A 122 -15.14 -10.01 -4.89
CA LEU A 122 -14.97 -11.41 -4.54
C LEU A 122 -15.06 -11.60 -3.03
N PHE A 123 -14.34 -10.81 -2.26
CA PHE A 123 -14.33 -10.85 -0.80
C PHE A 123 -15.74 -10.63 -0.21
N ALA A 124 -16.45 -9.61 -0.71
CA ALA A 124 -17.82 -9.33 -0.27
C ALA A 124 -18.79 -10.51 -0.56
N LYS A 125 -18.60 -11.21 -1.68
CA LYS A 125 -19.43 -12.39 -2.04
C LYS A 125 -19.14 -13.61 -1.16
N VAL A 126 -17.89 -13.79 -0.76
CA VAL A 126 -17.44 -14.98 0.00
C VAL A 126 -17.56 -14.77 1.51
N GLU A 127 -17.13 -13.60 1.99
CA GLU A 127 -17.03 -13.28 3.41
C GLU A 127 -18.22 -12.45 3.94
N THR A 128 -19.11 -11.99 3.05
CA THR A 128 -20.29 -11.15 3.38
C THR A 128 -19.91 -9.79 4.02
N ILE A 129 -18.68 -9.34 3.87
CA ILE A 129 -18.18 -8.05 4.36
C ILE A 129 -17.85 -7.19 3.15
N LEU A 130 -18.42 -5.99 3.06
CA LEU A 130 -18.08 -5.01 2.03
C LEU A 130 -16.87 -4.19 2.49
N PRO A 131 -15.67 -4.42 1.94
CA PRO A 131 -14.45 -3.75 2.41
C PRO A 131 -14.34 -2.33 1.87
N ALA A 132 -13.62 -1.45 2.59
CA ALA A 132 -13.22 -0.16 2.06
C ALA A 132 -12.24 -0.35 0.88
N PRO A 133 -12.22 0.57 -0.12
CA PRO A 133 -11.26 0.51 -1.22
C PRO A 133 -9.80 0.44 -0.76
N GLU A 134 -9.47 1.09 0.35
CA GLU A 134 -8.15 1.06 0.95
C GLU A 134 -7.75 -0.35 1.37
N SER A 135 -8.55 -0.99 2.21
CA SER A 135 -8.26 -2.36 2.70
C SER A 135 -8.35 -3.41 1.59
N SER A 136 -9.08 -3.11 0.52
CA SER A 136 -9.16 -3.98 -0.65
C SER A 136 -7.82 -4.16 -1.37
N HIS A 137 -6.88 -3.22 -1.21
CA HIS A 137 -5.50 -3.40 -1.65
C HIS A 137 -4.82 -4.56 -0.90
N ALA A 138 -4.99 -4.63 0.42
CA ALA A 138 -4.47 -5.74 1.21
C ALA A 138 -5.16 -7.07 0.87
N ILE A 139 -6.47 -7.06 0.59
CA ILE A 139 -7.21 -8.24 0.11
C ILE A 139 -6.65 -8.72 -1.23
N ARG A 140 -6.38 -7.81 -2.19
CA ARG A 140 -5.76 -8.18 -3.48
C ARG A 140 -4.41 -8.87 -3.25
N GLY A 141 -3.56 -8.30 -2.42
CA GLY A 141 -2.28 -8.90 -2.06
C GLY A 141 -2.43 -10.28 -1.39
N ALA A 142 -3.40 -10.43 -0.49
CA ALA A 142 -3.68 -11.71 0.18
C ALA A 142 -4.14 -12.79 -0.80
N ILE A 143 -5.01 -12.44 -1.77
CA ILE A 143 -5.44 -13.35 -2.82
C ILE A 143 -4.25 -13.76 -3.70
N ASP A 144 -3.38 -12.81 -4.09
CA ASP A 144 -2.21 -13.11 -4.92
C ASP A 144 -1.24 -14.06 -4.22
N GLU A 145 -0.97 -13.86 -2.92
CA GLU A 145 -0.11 -14.75 -2.14
C GLU A 145 -0.78 -16.12 -1.92
N ALA A 146 -2.09 -16.17 -1.67
CA ALA A 146 -2.82 -17.44 -1.56
C ALA A 146 -2.80 -18.25 -2.87
N LEU A 147 -2.89 -17.58 -4.03
CA LEU A 147 -2.75 -18.25 -5.33
C LEU A 147 -1.35 -18.80 -5.54
N LYS A 148 -0.30 -18.08 -5.15
CA LYS A 148 1.08 -18.59 -5.15
C LYS A 148 1.23 -19.81 -4.26
N CYS A 149 0.66 -19.80 -3.05
CA CYS A 149 0.64 -20.96 -2.17
C CYS A 149 -0.05 -22.17 -2.82
N LYS A 150 -1.16 -21.94 -3.52
CA LYS A 150 -1.86 -22.99 -4.27
C LYS A 150 -1.01 -23.58 -5.39
N GLU A 151 -0.26 -22.75 -6.12
CA GLU A 151 0.63 -23.19 -7.21
C GLU A 151 1.84 -23.96 -6.68
N THR A 152 2.43 -23.52 -5.57
CA THR A 152 3.62 -24.16 -4.98
C THR A 152 3.28 -25.35 -4.10
N GLY A 153 2.02 -25.49 -3.65
CA GLY A 153 1.60 -26.48 -2.68
C GLY A 153 2.04 -26.17 -1.24
N GLU A 154 2.57 -24.99 -0.96
CA GLU A 154 2.98 -24.58 0.38
C GLU A 154 1.78 -24.12 1.21
N ALA A 155 1.66 -24.62 2.44
CA ALA A 155 0.71 -24.12 3.42
C ALA A 155 1.31 -22.92 4.16
N LYS A 156 0.63 -21.76 4.16
CA LYS A 156 1.06 -20.54 4.88
C LYS A 156 -0.11 -19.86 5.55
N THR A 157 0.14 -19.29 6.72
CA THR A 157 -0.79 -18.41 7.41
C THR A 157 -0.59 -16.97 6.93
N ILE A 158 -1.61 -16.41 6.24
CA ILE A 158 -1.60 -15.07 5.70
C ILE A 158 -2.49 -14.17 6.57
N LEU A 159 -1.89 -13.16 7.20
CA LEU A 159 -2.60 -12.12 7.93
C LEU A 159 -2.67 -10.87 7.05
N PHE A 160 -3.85 -10.29 6.87
CA PHE A 160 -4.00 -9.01 6.20
C PHE A 160 -4.84 -8.01 7.01
N GLY A 161 -4.58 -6.72 6.82
CA GLY A 161 -5.31 -5.65 7.48
C GLY A 161 -6.65 -5.37 6.79
N LEU A 162 -7.76 -5.74 7.44
CA LEU A 162 -9.11 -5.40 7.01
C LEU A 162 -9.59 -4.19 7.83
N THR A 163 -9.48 -3.00 7.25
CA THR A 163 -9.79 -1.71 7.92
C THR A 163 -10.82 -0.93 7.11
N GLY A 164 -11.72 -0.25 7.80
CA GLY A 164 -12.79 0.51 7.16
C GLY A 164 -13.91 -0.34 6.59
N THR A 165 -14.90 0.32 6.03
CA THR A 165 -16.08 -0.29 5.40
C THR A 165 -16.33 0.37 4.05
N GLY A 166 -16.82 -0.41 3.08
CA GLY A 166 -17.15 0.06 1.73
C GLY A 166 -18.53 0.72 1.60
N TYR A 167 -19.31 0.79 2.67
CA TYR A 167 -20.66 1.36 2.59
C TYR A 167 -20.68 2.85 2.21
N PHE A 168 -19.62 3.58 2.44
CA PHE A 168 -19.47 4.98 2.01
C PHE A 168 -18.95 5.12 0.58
N ASP A 169 -18.55 4.00 -0.07
CA ASP A 169 -17.91 3.97 -1.38
C ASP A 169 -18.76 3.27 -2.44
N MET A 170 -20.09 3.23 -2.24
CA MET A 170 -21.03 2.51 -3.14
C MET A 170 -20.96 3.01 -4.57
N SER A 171 -20.71 4.30 -4.79
CA SER A 171 -20.53 4.87 -6.13
C SER A 171 -19.29 4.31 -6.85
N ALA A 172 -18.24 3.99 -6.11
CA ALA A 172 -17.04 3.35 -6.66
C ALA A 172 -17.30 1.90 -7.06
N TYR A 173 -18.02 1.16 -6.21
CA TYR A 173 -18.48 -0.20 -6.55
C TYR A 173 -19.41 -0.20 -7.77
N GLU A 174 -20.32 0.77 -7.85
CA GLU A 174 -21.19 0.94 -9.03
C GLU A 174 -20.36 1.23 -10.30
N ALA A 175 -19.39 2.14 -10.22
CA ALA A 175 -18.51 2.45 -11.35
C ALA A 175 -17.72 1.21 -11.82
N TYR A 176 -17.26 0.37 -10.89
CA TYR A 176 -16.59 -0.88 -11.21
C TYR A 176 -17.54 -1.85 -11.93
N HIS A 177 -18.73 -2.09 -11.38
CA HIS A 177 -19.70 -3.02 -11.96
C HIS A 177 -20.25 -2.56 -13.31
N ASN A 178 -20.36 -1.25 -13.54
CA ASN A 178 -20.78 -0.67 -14.80
C ASN A 178 -19.64 -0.59 -15.84
N GLY A 179 -18.42 -1.02 -15.50
CA GLY A 179 -17.26 -0.98 -16.39
C GLY A 179 -16.79 0.44 -16.73
N THR A 180 -17.16 1.44 -15.94
CA THR A 180 -16.76 2.84 -16.14
C THR A 180 -15.51 3.24 -15.33
N MET A 181 -15.06 2.36 -14.42
CA MET A 181 -13.84 2.58 -13.67
C MET A 181 -12.61 2.46 -14.56
N THR A 182 -11.70 3.44 -14.50
CA THR A 182 -10.48 3.46 -15.28
C THR A 182 -9.25 3.36 -14.37
N ASN A 183 -8.17 2.79 -14.86
CA ASN A 183 -6.88 2.78 -14.17
C ASN A 183 -6.04 3.97 -14.61
N HIS A 184 -5.30 4.54 -13.68
CA HIS A 184 -4.20 5.44 -13.97
C HIS A 184 -2.91 4.87 -13.35
N VAL A 185 -1.88 4.76 -14.15
CA VAL A 185 -0.52 4.45 -13.70
C VAL A 185 0.34 5.59 -14.22
N PRO A 186 1.01 6.37 -13.33
CA PRO A 186 1.80 7.52 -13.77
C PRO A 186 2.86 7.10 -14.78
N THR A 187 3.03 7.87 -15.85
CA THR A 187 4.14 7.71 -16.78
C THR A 187 5.46 8.13 -16.12
N ASP A 188 6.60 7.82 -16.76
CA ASP A 188 7.90 8.24 -16.23
C ASP A 188 8.05 9.78 -16.30
N GLU A 189 7.42 10.41 -17.28
CA GLU A 189 7.38 11.87 -17.42
C GLU A 189 6.57 12.51 -16.28
N GLU A 190 5.40 11.95 -15.95
CA GLU A 190 4.58 12.44 -14.82
C GLU A 190 5.33 12.29 -13.49
N LEU A 191 6.04 11.18 -13.28
CA LEU A 191 6.88 10.99 -12.10
C LEU A 191 8.06 11.98 -12.08
N GLN A 192 8.69 12.23 -13.23
CA GLN A 192 9.82 13.16 -13.30
C GLN A 192 9.40 14.59 -12.91
N ILE A 193 8.22 15.06 -13.32
CA ILE A 193 7.65 16.35 -12.86
C ILE A 193 7.61 16.41 -11.34
N GLY A 194 7.17 15.34 -10.68
CA GLY A 194 7.18 15.26 -9.22
C GLY A 194 8.61 15.26 -8.65
N PHE A 195 9.52 14.48 -9.23
CA PHE A 195 10.91 14.41 -8.77
C PHE A 195 11.67 15.74 -8.92
N ASP A 196 11.31 16.57 -9.89
CA ASP A 196 11.90 17.89 -10.09
C ASP A 196 11.53 18.89 -8.97
N THR A 197 10.54 18.57 -8.15
CA THR A 197 10.15 19.36 -6.97
C THR A 197 10.89 18.94 -5.69
N LEU A 198 11.71 17.90 -5.74
CA LEU A 198 12.47 17.45 -4.56
C LEU A 198 13.45 18.54 -4.10
N PRO A 199 13.54 18.79 -2.79
CA PRO A 199 14.53 19.72 -2.24
C PRO A 199 15.96 19.31 -2.58
N VAL A 200 16.87 20.28 -2.60
CA VAL A 200 18.30 20.00 -2.69
C VAL A 200 18.69 19.08 -1.54
N GLN A 201 19.30 17.94 -1.88
CA GLN A 201 19.66 16.94 -0.88
C GLN A 201 20.76 17.50 0.03
N PRO A 202 20.66 17.38 1.38
CA PRO A 202 21.76 17.71 2.26
C PRO A 202 22.94 16.76 1.99
N GLU A 203 24.15 17.31 2.04
CA GLU A 203 25.40 16.56 1.92
C GLU A 203 25.60 15.57 3.08
#